data_02d2aa042d38a70de2838ba0e4ddb2f5
#
_entry.id   02d2aa042d38a70de2838ba0e4ddb2f5
#
_cell.length_a   1.000
_cell.length_b   1.000
_cell.length_c   1.000
_cell.angle_alpha   90.00
_cell.angle_beta   90.00
_cell.angle_gamma   90.00
#
_symmetry.space_group_name_H-M   'P 1'
#
loop_
_entity.id
_entity.type
_entity.pdbx_description
1 polymer ?
#
loop_
_entity_poly.entity_id
_entity_poly.type
_entity_poly.pdbx_seq_one_letter_code
_entity_poly.pdbx_strand_id
1 'polypeptide(L)'
;MPKHEFITKQLIDKGWSEDRKYCVTDEQGNKFLLRVSPIEQYDRKKSEYELMGQVAALGVPMCRPLEFGTFDEGVYSIQTWIDGIDAEENIHNLTNQEQYSYGFEAGKILKEIHKIPAPKEIEDWEIYFNRKADHKIKMYEECPVK
;
A
#
# COMPACT_ATOMS: atom_id res chain seq x y z
N MET A 1 -11.73 19.26 2.16
CA MET A 1 -10.75 19.44 1.04
C MET A 1 -9.35 19.21 1.58
N PRO A 2 -8.43 18.62 0.82
CA PRO A 2 -7.03 18.49 1.22
C PRO A 2 -6.45 19.84 1.64
N LYS A 3 -5.62 19.85 2.66
CA LYS A 3 -4.88 21.06 3.08
C LYS A 3 -3.82 21.47 2.06
N HIS A 4 -3.43 20.52 1.20
CA HIS A 4 -2.46 20.73 0.13
C HIS A 4 -3.18 21.10 -1.18
N GLU A 5 -2.78 22.22 -1.77
CA GLU A 5 -3.18 22.60 -3.13
C GLU A 5 -2.18 22.01 -4.12
N PHE A 6 -2.70 21.37 -5.17
CA PHE A 6 -1.87 20.73 -6.20
C PHE A 6 -2.10 21.39 -7.55
N ILE A 7 -0.99 21.71 -8.23
CA ILE A 7 -1.02 22.30 -9.57
C ILE A 7 -1.01 21.27 -10.69
N THR A 8 -0.55 20.04 -10.39
CA THR A 8 -0.58 18.91 -11.34
C THR A 8 -1.14 17.66 -10.70
N LYS A 9 -1.77 16.81 -11.53
CA LYS A 9 -2.32 15.51 -11.12
C LYS A 9 -2.18 14.53 -12.28
N GLN A 10 -1.28 13.55 -12.13
CA GLN A 10 -1.02 12.53 -13.13
C GLN A 10 -1.47 11.16 -12.59
N LEU A 11 -2.33 10.46 -13.33
CA LEU A 11 -2.80 9.12 -12.97
C LEU A 11 -1.64 8.12 -13.02
N ILE A 12 -1.59 7.23 -12.01
CA ILE A 12 -0.71 6.07 -11.95
C ILE A 12 -1.57 4.83 -12.16
N ASP A 13 -1.52 4.28 -13.36
CA ASP A 13 -2.27 3.09 -13.75
C ASP A 13 -1.43 1.82 -13.54
N LYS A 14 -1.04 1.58 -12.26
CA LYS A 14 -0.24 0.41 -11.85
C LYS A 14 -0.73 -0.14 -10.51
N GLY A 15 -0.51 -1.45 -10.32
CA GLY A 15 -0.79 -2.18 -9.08
C GLY A 15 -2.23 -2.68 -8.99
N TRP A 16 -2.47 -3.55 -8.00
CA TRP A 16 -3.67 -4.38 -7.87
C TRP A 16 -4.76 -3.78 -6.95
N SER A 17 -4.51 -2.59 -6.37
CA SER A 17 -5.54 -1.97 -5.52
C SER A 17 -6.58 -1.26 -6.36
N GLU A 18 -7.83 -1.28 -5.89
CA GLU A 18 -8.95 -0.54 -6.49
C GLU A 18 -8.84 0.98 -6.32
N ASP A 19 -7.87 1.45 -5.52
CA ASP A 19 -7.65 2.87 -5.31
C ASP A 19 -7.19 3.55 -6.61
N ARG A 20 -7.71 4.71 -6.89
CA ARG A 20 -7.12 5.61 -7.88
C ARG A 20 -5.89 6.28 -7.26
N LYS A 21 -4.75 6.13 -7.93
CA LYS A 21 -3.46 6.66 -7.48
C LYS A 21 -3.00 7.75 -8.42
N TYR A 22 -2.45 8.81 -7.85
CA TYR A 22 -1.95 9.94 -8.63
C TYR A 22 -0.60 10.42 -8.08
N CYS A 23 0.32 10.75 -8.98
CA CYS A 23 1.42 11.63 -8.68
C CYS A 23 0.88 13.06 -8.77
N VAL A 24 0.98 13.82 -7.70
CA VAL A 24 0.53 15.21 -7.62
C VAL A 24 1.70 16.09 -7.24
N THR A 25 1.71 17.35 -7.73
CA THR A 25 2.78 18.31 -7.48
C THR A 25 2.19 19.59 -6.92
N ASP A 26 2.81 20.15 -5.87
CA ASP A 26 2.45 21.46 -5.31
C ASP A 26 3.09 22.62 -6.07
N GLU A 27 2.78 23.87 -5.68
CA GLU A 27 3.33 25.08 -6.29
C GLU A 27 4.87 25.19 -6.16
N GLN A 28 5.46 24.53 -5.18
CA GLN A 28 6.90 24.51 -4.94
C GLN A 28 7.61 23.42 -5.76
N GLY A 29 6.85 22.60 -6.50
CA GLY A 29 7.40 21.51 -7.30
C GLY A 29 7.61 20.20 -6.52
N ASN A 30 7.17 20.11 -5.25
CA ASN A 30 7.26 18.87 -4.48
C ASN A 30 6.21 17.87 -4.98
N LYS A 31 6.63 16.60 -5.12
CA LYS A 31 5.76 15.52 -5.53
C LYS A 31 5.20 14.77 -4.34
N PHE A 32 3.97 14.29 -4.50
CA PHE A 32 3.27 13.45 -3.51
C PHE A 32 2.50 12.32 -4.20
N LEU A 33 2.26 11.25 -3.44
CA LEU A 33 1.34 10.19 -3.83
C LEU A 33 -0.03 10.49 -3.22
N LEU A 34 -1.02 10.78 -4.07
CA LEU A 34 -2.43 10.89 -3.68
C LEU A 34 -3.14 9.60 -4.00
N ARG A 35 -3.79 9.00 -3.01
CA ARG A 35 -4.67 7.82 -3.17
C ARG A 35 -6.10 8.23 -2.86
N VAL A 36 -7.01 7.77 -3.67
CA VAL A 36 -8.45 8.09 -3.57
C VAL A 36 -9.24 6.78 -3.64
N SER A 37 -10.17 6.62 -2.72
CA SER A 37 -11.04 5.46 -2.61
C SER A 37 -12.49 5.90 -2.38
N PRO A 38 -13.51 5.05 -2.65
CA PRO A 38 -14.90 5.32 -2.28
C PRO A 38 -15.08 5.53 -0.79
N ILE A 39 -16.09 6.32 -0.40
CA ILE A 39 -16.35 6.68 1.01
C ILE A 39 -16.70 5.45 1.86
N GLU A 40 -17.30 4.43 1.27
CA GLU A 40 -17.65 3.17 1.93
C GLU A 40 -16.43 2.44 2.49
N GLN A 41 -15.24 2.76 2.01
CA GLN A 41 -13.98 2.20 2.49
C GLN A 41 -13.32 3.03 3.60
N TYR A 42 -13.98 4.06 4.13
CA TYR A 42 -13.39 5.01 5.07
C TYR A 42 -12.71 4.32 6.26
N ASP A 43 -13.41 3.44 6.99
CA ASP A 43 -12.86 2.80 8.19
C ASP A 43 -11.64 1.92 7.87
N ARG A 44 -11.73 1.17 6.78
CA ARG A 44 -10.62 0.36 6.29
C ARG A 44 -9.41 1.24 5.93
N LYS A 45 -9.63 2.31 5.17
CA LYS A 45 -8.56 3.23 4.73
C LYS A 45 -7.95 4.02 5.88
N LYS A 46 -8.76 4.35 6.88
CA LYS A 46 -8.27 4.97 8.12
C LYS A 46 -7.35 4.02 8.87
N SER A 47 -7.74 2.76 9.07
CA SER A 47 -6.91 1.74 9.72
C SER A 47 -5.62 1.47 8.94
N GLU A 48 -5.67 1.40 7.61
CA GLU A 48 -4.50 1.27 6.74
C GLU A 48 -3.55 2.48 6.92
N TYR A 49 -4.07 3.70 6.98
CA TYR A 49 -3.29 4.92 7.19
C TYR A 49 -2.62 4.98 8.57
N GLU A 50 -3.35 4.60 9.62
CA GLU A 50 -2.82 4.53 10.99
C GLU A 50 -1.69 3.49 11.10
N LEU A 51 -1.87 2.31 10.47
CA LEU A 51 -0.83 1.28 10.40
C LEU A 51 0.41 1.78 9.64
N MET A 52 0.22 2.51 8.53
CA MET A 52 1.35 3.14 7.82
C MET A 52 2.13 4.11 8.72
N GLY A 53 1.45 4.85 9.60
CA GLY A 53 2.09 5.71 10.60
C GLY A 53 2.97 4.92 11.57
N GLN A 54 2.49 3.77 12.04
CA GLN A 54 3.26 2.87 12.91
C GLN A 54 4.49 2.30 12.19
N VAL A 55 4.32 1.85 10.93
CA VAL A 55 5.44 1.36 10.12
C VAL A 55 6.47 2.46 9.87
N ALA A 56 6.04 3.68 9.55
CA ALA A 56 6.93 4.81 9.34
C ALA A 56 7.74 5.17 10.60
N ALA A 57 7.14 4.99 11.79
CA ALA A 57 7.82 5.20 13.08
C ALA A 57 8.97 4.20 13.34
N LEU A 58 8.98 3.04 12.68
CA LEU A 58 10.10 2.08 12.75
C LEU A 58 11.34 2.56 11.97
N GLY A 59 11.23 3.65 11.20
CA GLY A 59 12.32 4.18 10.39
C GLY A 59 12.60 3.41 9.10
N VAL A 60 11.70 2.53 8.67
CA VAL A 60 11.84 1.81 7.39
C VAL A 60 11.68 2.77 6.20
N PRO A 61 12.39 2.55 5.09
CA PRO A 61 12.26 3.35 3.88
C PRO A 61 10.91 3.08 3.21
N MET A 62 10.02 4.06 3.23
CA MET A 62 8.67 3.97 2.66
C MET A 62 8.10 5.35 2.32
N CYS A 63 7.04 5.38 1.51
CA CYS A 63 6.19 6.56 1.38
C CYS A 63 5.55 6.86 2.75
N ARG A 64 5.87 8.02 3.34
CA ARG A 64 5.36 8.39 4.68
C ARG A 64 3.96 8.97 4.57
N PRO A 65 3.01 8.59 5.44
CA PRO A 65 1.70 9.21 5.50
C PRO A 65 1.81 10.66 5.96
N LEU A 66 1.14 11.58 5.25
CA LEU A 66 1.15 13.01 5.53
C LEU A 66 -0.23 13.53 5.92
N GLU A 67 -1.25 13.13 5.19
CA GLU A 67 -2.62 13.61 5.39
C GLU A 67 -3.62 12.49 5.05
N PHE A 68 -4.71 12.44 5.81
CA PHE A 68 -5.87 11.59 5.57
C PHE A 68 -7.14 12.40 5.75
N GLY A 69 -8.12 12.20 4.89
CA GLY A 69 -9.37 12.93 4.99
C GLY A 69 -10.44 12.47 4.01
N THR A 70 -11.54 13.20 4.00
CA THR A 70 -12.67 12.97 3.09
C THR A 70 -12.93 14.17 2.21
N PHE A 71 -13.52 13.92 1.04
CA PHE A 71 -14.03 14.94 0.14
C PHE A 71 -15.24 14.36 -0.60
N ASP A 72 -16.30 15.16 -0.73
CA ASP A 72 -17.56 14.72 -1.36
C ASP A 72 -17.93 13.28 -0.95
N GLU A 73 -17.92 12.34 -1.89
CA GLU A 73 -18.23 10.92 -1.66
C GLU A 73 -16.97 10.04 -1.59
N GLY A 74 -15.82 10.60 -1.31
CA GLY A 74 -14.55 9.90 -1.31
C GLY A 74 -13.71 10.08 -0.05
N VAL A 75 -12.77 9.15 0.13
CA VAL A 75 -11.70 9.22 1.12
C VAL A 75 -10.35 9.32 0.41
N TYR A 76 -9.44 10.13 0.94
CA TYR A 76 -8.11 10.28 0.39
C TYR A 76 -7.01 10.11 1.42
N SER A 77 -5.83 9.71 0.95
CA SER A 77 -4.58 9.83 1.69
C SER A 77 -3.50 10.45 0.82
N ILE A 78 -2.68 11.32 1.45
CA ILE A 78 -1.51 11.93 0.84
C ILE A 78 -0.27 11.36 1.52
N GLN A 79 0.72 10.96 0.71
CA GLN A 79 1.96 10.37 1.17
C GLN A 79 3.13 11.05 0.48
N THR A 80 4.32 10.97 1.07
CA THR A 80 5.54 11.42 0.40
C THR A 80 5.76 10.63 -0.89
N TRP A 81 6.32 11.29 -1.89
CA TRP A 81 6.75 10.64 -3.12
C TRP A 81 8.15 10.03 -2.95
N ILE A 82 8.39 8.90 -3.57
CA ILE A 82 9.72 8.30 -3.72
C ILE A 82 10.04 8.28 -5.21
N ASP A 83 11.08 9.01 -5.61
CA ASP A 83 11.60 8.90 -6.96
C ASP A 83 12.33 7.56 -7.11
N GLY A 84 12.01 6.84 -8.17
CA GLY A 84 12.56 5.51 -8.41
C GLY A 84 12.05 4.92 -9.72
N ILE A 85 12.54 3.74 -10.01
CA ILE A 85 12.13 2.93 -11.17
C ILE A 85 11.42 1.69 -10.64
N ASP A 86 10.37 1.26 -11.35
CA ASP A 86 9.64 0.04 -11.01
C ASP A 86 10.58 -1.17 -11.01
N ALA A 87 10.56 -1.93 -9.93
CA ALA A 87 11.42 -3.10 -9.78
C ALA A 87 11.09 -4.20 -10.80
N GLU A 88 9.82 -4.39 -11.15
CA GLU A 88 9.38 -5.37 -12.16
C GLU A 88 10.00 -5.05 -13.53
N GLU A 89 10.06 -3.77 -13.88
CA GLU A 89 10.61 -3.31 -15.16
C GLU A 89 12.14 -3.31 -15.20
N ASN A 90 12.81 -3.20 -14.06
CA ASN A 90 14.24 -2.94 -14.02
C ASN A 90 15.08 -4.06 -13.38
N ILE A 91 14.48 -5.01 -12.68
CA ILE A 91 15.22 -6.03 -11.93
C ILE A 91 16.14 -6.89 -12.82
N HIS A 92 15.73 -7.14 -14.05
CA HIS A 92 16.53 -7.90 -15.03
C HIS A 92 17.77 -7.17 -15.53
N ASN A 93 17.87 -5.85 -15.34
CA ASN A 93 19.04 -5.05 -15.66
C ASN A 93 20.10 -5.08 -14.54
N LEU A 94 19.77 -5.67 -13.40
CA LEU A 94 20.67 -5.82 -12.26
C LEU A 94 21.44 -7.13 -12.33
N THR A 95 22.67 -7.13 -11.84
CA THR A 95 23.44 -8.36 -11.65
C THR A 95 22.77 -9.27 -10.61
N ASN A 96 23.06 -10.57 -10.66
CA ASN A 96 22.56 -11.53 -9.67
C ASN A 96 22.90 -11.14 -8.23
N GLN A 97 24.07 -10.54 -8.02
CA GLN A 97 24.52 -10.08 -6.71
C GLN A 97 23.66 -8.89 -6.22
N GLU A 98 23.32 -7.95 -7.10
CA GLU A 98 22.46 -6.81 -6.77
C GLU A 98 21.03 -7.30 -6.49
N GLN A 99 20.47 -8.18 -7.34
CA GLN A 99 19.14 -8.77 -7.11
C GLN A 99 19.07 -9.46 -5.75
N TYR A 100 20.08 -10.25 -5.40
CA TYR A 100 20.16 -10.90 -4.09
C TYR A 100 20.22 -9.87 -2.95
N SER A 101 21.06 -8.84 -3.11
CA SER A 101 21.20 -7.78 -2.10
C SER A 101 19.88 -7.04 -1.86
N TYR A 102 19.15 -6.67 -2.91
CA TYR A 102 17.83 -6.03 -2.78
C TYR A 102 16.81 -6.94 -2.09
N GLY A 103 16.78 -8.23 -2.46
CA GLY A 103 15.91 -9.21 -1.80
C GLY A 103 16.21 -9.37 -0.31
N PHE A 104 17.50 -9.40 0.03
CA PHE A 104 17.96 -9.50 1.41
C PHE A 104 17.59 -8.26 2.24
N GLU A 105 17.77 -7.04 1.70
CA GLU A 105 17.37 -5.81 2.37
C GLU A 105 15.84 -5.70 2.51
N ALA A 106 15.07 -6.11 1.49
CA ALA A 106 13.61 -6.21 1.59
C ALA A 106 13.17 -7.15 2.72
N GLY A 107 13.86 -8.30 2.88
CA GLY A 107 13.61 -9.24 3.98
C GLY A 107 13.90 -8.63 5.36
N LYS A 108 14.96 -7.82 5.50
CA LYS A 108 15.23 -7.09 6.75
C LYS A 108 14.13 -6.08 7.07
N ILE A 109 13.68 -5.30 6.08
CA ILE A 109 12.59 -4.34 6.24
C ILE A 109 11.32 -5.06 6.68
N LEU A 110 10.97 -6.16 6.03
CA LEU A 110 9.81 -6.97 6.39
C LEU A 110 9.89 -7.48 7.84
N LYS A 111 11.06 -7.93 8.27
CA LYS A 111 11.30 -8.34 9.67
C LYS A 111 11.08 -7.20 10.66
N GLU A 112 11.45 -5.96 10.32
CA GLU A 112 11.16 -4.79 11.16
C GLU A 112 9.66 -4.50 11.22
N ILE A 113 8.96 -4.54 10.09
CA ILE A 113 7.51 -4.34 10.01
C ILE A 113 6.77 -5.38 10.87
N HIS A 114 7.21 -6.63 10.89
CA HIS A 114 6.62 -7.70 11.70
C HIS A 114 6.80 -7.52 13.22
N LYS A 115 7.50 -6.49 13.68
CA LYS A 115 7.52 -6.12 15.12
C LYS A 115 6.24 -5.42 15.57
N ILE A 116 5.43 -4.93 14.64
CA ILE A 116 4.13 -4.35 14.94
C ILE A 116 3.18 -5.51 15.26
N PRO A 117 2.65 -5.58 16.49
CA PRO A 117 1.74 -6.66 16.86
C PRO A 117 0.40 -6.52 16.11
N ALA A 118 -0.19 -7.64 15.74
CA ALA A 118 -1.56 -7.63 15.26
C ALA A 118 -2.52 -7.10 16.35
N PRO A 119 -3.56 -6.34 15.99
CA PRO A 119 -4.60 -5.95 16.93
C PRO A 119 -5.22 -7.19 17.59
N LYS A 120 -5.54 -7.09 18.90
CA LYS A 120 -6.05 -8.22 19.69
C LYS A 120 -7.41 -8.73 19.21
N GLU A 121 -8.13 -7.88 18.52
CA GLU A 121 -9.47 -8.15 17.96
C GLU A 121 -9.42 -8.94 16.64
N ILE A 122 -8.22 -9.08 16.05
CA ILE A 122 -8.05 -9.85 14.81
C ILE A 122 -8.04 -11.34 15.16
N GLU A 123 -8.84 -12.11 14.44
CA GLU A 123 -8.87 -13.55 14.47
C GLU A 123 -7.47 -14.14 14.32
N ASP A 124 -7.19 -15.24 15.03
CA ASP A 124 -5.94 -15.99 14.88
C ASP A 124 -5.67 -16.31 13.40
N TRP A 125 -4.40 -16.14 13.00
CA TRP A 125 -4.01 -16.33 11.60
C TRP A 125 -4.27 -17.73 11.06
N GLU A 126 -4.06 -18.77 11.86
CA GLU A 126 -4.29 -20.15 11.44
C GLU A 126 -5.77 -20.42 11.18
N ILE A 127 -6.64 -19.91 12.07
CA ILE A 127 -8.10 -20.01 11.93
C ILE A 127 -8.56 -19.28 10.67
N TYR A 128 -8.11 -18.02 10.51
CA TYR A 128 -8.44 -17.20 9.34
C TYR A 128 -7.98 -17.86 8.04
N PHE A 129 -6.72 -18.34 8.00
CA PHE A 129 -6.13 -18.92 6.80
C PHE A 129 -6.84 -20.22 6.40
N ASN A 130 -7.09 -21.12 7.34
CA ASN A 130 -7.79 -22.38 7.09
C ASN A 130 -9.20 -22.14 6.56
N ARG A 131 -9.96 -21.25 7.19
CA ARG A 131 -11.30 -20.86 6.71
C ARG A 131 -11.28 -20.29 5.28
N LYS A 132 -10.29 -19.46 4.97
CA LYS A 132 -10.11 -18.89 3.62
C LYS A 132 -9.72 -19.96 2.60
N ALA A 133 -8.84 -20.88 2.96
CA ALA A 133 -8.42 -22.00 2.12
C ALA A 133 -9.61 -22.94 1.82
N ASP A 134 -10.36 -23.35 2.83
CA ASP A 134 -11.53 -24.22 2.70
C ASP A 134 -12.60 -23.57 1.79
N HIS A 135 -12.84 -22.28 1.98
CA HIS A 135 -13.75 -21.55 1.09
C HIS A 135 -13.29 -21.56 -0.38
N LYS A 136 -11.99 -21.38 -0.63
CA LYS A 136 -11.44 -21.44 -1.99
C LYS A 136 -11.49 -22.83 -2.60
N ILE A 137 -11.22 -23.88 -1.79
CA ILE A 137 -11.34 -25.29 -2.22
C ILE A 137 -12.78 -25.56 -2.63
N LYS A 138 -13.74 -25.19 -1.78
CA LYS A 138 -15.16 -25.35 -2.08
C LYS A 138 -15.58 -24.63 -3.37
N MET A 139 -15.15 -23.39 -3.55
CA MET A 139 -15.40 -22.63 -4.80
C MET A 139 -14.82 -23.36 -6.03
N TYR A 140 -13.65 -23.98 -5.88
CA TYR A 140 -13.04 -24.75 -6.97
C TYR A 140 -13.84 -26.03 -7.29
N GLU A 141 -14.32 -26.72 -6.27
CA GLU A 141 -15.16 -27.93 -6.44
C GLU A 141 -16.49 -27.65 -7.15
N GLU A 142 -17.07 -26.46 -6.86
CA GLU A 142 -18.32 -25.98 -7.44
C GLU A 142 -18.10 -25.31 -8.83
N CYS A 143 -16.84 -25.13 -9.27
CA CYS A 143 -16.53 -24.46 -10.53
C CYS A 143 -16.99 -25.31 -11.74
N PRO A 144 -17.80 -24.76 -12.64
CA PRO A 144 -18.31 -25.48 -13.81
C PRO A 144 -17.24 -25.76 -14.88
N VAL A 145 -16.10 -25.09 -14.79
CA VAL A 145 -14.96 -25.25 -15.70
C VAL A 145 -13.89 -26.06 -14.98
N LYS A 146 -13.74 -27.31 -15.40
CA LYS A 146 -12.68 -28.22 -14.93
C LYS A 146 -11.57 -28.31 -15.97
#